data_b620676e38ab5f5f945283332488acdf
#
_entry.id   b620676e38ab5f5f945283332488acdf
#
_cell.length_a   1.000
_cell.length_b   1.000
_cell.length_c   1.000
_cell.angle_alpha   90.00
_cell.angle_beta   90.00
_cell.angle_gamma   90.00
#
_symmetry.space_group_name_H-M   'P 1'
#
loop_
_entity.id
_entity.type
_entity.pdbx_description
1 polymer ?
#
loop_
_entity_poly.entity_id
_entity_poly.type
_entity_poly.pdbx_seq_one_letter_code
_entity_poly.pdbx_strand_id
1 'polypeptide(L)'
;MREVAILGAGLVPVEEHWERSLVDLAGEAVRLALEDSGLERVDSLILSNMLAAATGVAQLNLGAQVADWCGLRGIEAFKVEAACGSGGSAFRAGLVAVGSGHVDLALVVGVEKMSQTTGPATTAGLATAADADYEAAHGPSFVALNALIMRRYQYEYGWQHADFAPFSINAHANAARNPFARLRHPITEKEYARARMICDPINLLDSSPIGDGAAAVVLAPASQFRGEGRRPRVIVAGSGAATDSIAIHDRRQPTWLTAAERSSRQAYAQAGLGPEQIDFFELHDAFSIMAALSLEACGFAERGQGPRLGLEGFILPTGRLPISTHGGLKARGHPVGATGVYQVAEVARQLWGEAGPNQVPRAGIGMAQNIGGSGATILTHILRAG
;
A
#
# COMPACT_ATOMS: atom_id res chain seq x y z
N MET A 1 -22.72 -10.04 -5.06
CA MET A 1 -21.78 -10.56 -4.03
C MET A 1 -22.34 -10.18 -2.67
N ARG A 2 -22.18 -11.05 -1.65
CA ARG A 2 -22.50 -10.70 -0.27
C ARG A 2 -21.56 -9.60 0.23
N GLU A 3 -22.02 -8.80 1.19
CA GLU A 3 -21.22 -7.75 1.81
C GLU A 3 -20.12 -8.38 2.66
N VAL A 4 -18.89 -7.83 2.59
CA VAL A 4 -17.72 -8.35 3.29
C VAL A 4 -17.21 -7.31 4.28
N ALA A 5 -16.90 -7.77 5.50
CA ALA A 5 -16.29 -6.96 6.55
C ALA A 5 -14.87 -7.41 6.89
N ILE A 6 -14.08 -6.48 7.41
CA ILE A 6 -12.80 -6.76 8.07
C ILE A 6 -13.10 -7.00 9.57
N LEU A 7 -12.71 -8.17 10.07
CA LEU A 7 -12.93 -8.54 11.47
C LEU A 7 -11.75 -8.25 12.38
N GLY A 8 -10.54 -8.31 11.84
CA GLY A 8 -9.31 -8.08 12.61
C GLY A 8 -8.14 -7.76 11.70
N ALA A 9 -7.11 -7.14 12.29
CA ALA A 9 -5.88 -6.77 11.63
C ALA A 9 -4.66 -7.02 12.54
N GLY A 10 -3.57 -7.51 11.93
CA GLY A 10 -2.28 -7.70 12.60
C GLY A 10 -1.19 -6.98 11.81
N LEU A 11 -0.35 -6.23 12.51
CA LEU A 11 0.75 -5.45 11.93
C LEU A 11 2.04 -5.78 12.67
N VAL A 12 3.10 -6.05 11.92
CA VAL A 12 4.49 -6.13 12.42
C VAL A 12 5.18 -4.80 12.08
N PRO A 13 5.99 -4.20 12.96
CA PRO A 13 6.75 -2.99 12.62
C PRO A 13 7.58 -3.17 11.35
N VAL A 14 7.68 -2.13 10.52
CA VAL A 14 8.56 -2.15 9.35
C VAL A 14 9.96 -1.76 9.79
N GLU A 15 10.88 -2.71 9.71
CA GLU A 15 12.27 -2.57 10.15
C GLU A 15 13.21 -3.42 9.30
N GLU A 16 14.47 -3.52 9.69
CA GLU A 16 15.39 -4.58 9.25
C GLU A 16 15.40 -5.69 10.30
N HIS A 17 14.63 -6.75 10.07
CA HIS A 17 14.45 -7.85 11.02
C HIS A 17 15.50 -8.95 10.81
N TRP A 18 16.76 -8.65 11.15
CA TRP A 18 17.89 -9.57 10.90
C TRP A 18 17.74 -10.96 11.55
N GLU A 19 17.17 -11.00 12.77
CA GLU A 19 17.02 -12.22 13.58
C GLU A 19 15.77 -13.05 13.25
N ARG A 20 14.95 -12.60 12.29
CA ARG A 20 13.64 -13.21 11.99
C ARG A 20 13.57 -13.67 10.54
N SER A 21 13.04 -14.86 10.34
CA SER A 21 12.73 -15.34 8.99
C SER A 21 11.48 -14.67 8.41
N LEU A 22 11.27 -14.84 7.10
CA LEU A 22 10.06 -14.38 6.44
C LEU A 22 8.79 -15.01 7.05
N VAL A 23 8.85 -16.32 7.37
CA VAL A 23 7.71 -17.04 7.95
C VAL A 23 7.43 -16.61 9.39
N ASP A 24 8.45 -16.20 10.18
CA ASP A 24 8.25 -15.67 11.52
C ASP A 24 7.49 -14.33 11.46
N LEU A 25 7.85 -13.45 10.53
CA LEU A 25 7.16 -12.18 10.32
C LEU A 25 5.70 -12.41 9.90
N ALA A 26 5.48 -13.28 8.91
CA ALA A 26 4.14 -13.63 8.46
C ALA A 26 3.31 -14.26 9.58
N GLY A 27 3.89 -15.21 10.34
CA GLY A 27 3.23 -15.88 11.45
C GLY A 27 2.82 -14.94 12.57
N GLU A 28 3.64 -13.94 12.90
CA GLU A 28 3.25 -12.93 13.88
C GLU A 28 2.08 -12.08 13.40
N ALA A 29 2.10 -11.61 12.15
CA ALA A 29 0.97 -10.85 11.61
C ALA A 29 -0.33 -11.68 11.59
N VAL A 30 -0.23 -12.97 11.23
CA VAL A 30 -1.35 -13.94 11.29
C VAL A 30 -1.89 -14.07 12.70
N ARG A 31 -1.02 -14.34 13.68
CA ARG A 31 -1.42 -14.47 15.09
C ARG A 31 -2.14 -13.22 15.59
N LEU A 32 -1.56 -12.04 15.34
CA LEU A 32 -2.15 -10.76 15.75
C LEU A 32 -3.52 -10.53 15.09
N ALA A 33 -3.70 -10.86 13.82
CA ALA A 33 -4.97 -10.67 13.11
C ALA A 33 -6.06 -11.64 13.62
N LEU A 34 -5.68 -12.89 13.91
CA LEU A 34 -6.59 -13.87 14.48
C LEU A 34 -7.01 -13.47 15.93
N GLU A 35 -6.05 -13.08 16.75
CA GLU A 35 -6.33 -12.58 18.11
C GLU A 35 -7.25 -11.36 18.08
N ASP A 36 -6.98 -10.39 17.20
CA ASP A 36 -7.78 -9.18 17.06
C ASP A 36 -9.21 -9.46 16.56
N SER A 37 -9.38 -10.48 15.71
CA SER A 37 -10.68 -10.94 15.23
C SER A 37 -11.44 -11.85 16.21
N GLY A 38 -10.75 -12.40 17.22
CA GLY A 38 -11.28 -13.41 18.13
C GLY A 38 -11.49 -14.78 17.47
N LEU A 39 -10.79 -15.07 16.37
CA LEU A 39 -10.91 -16.30 15.60
C LEU A 39 -9.66 -17.17 15.77
N GLU A 40 -9.86 -18.50 15.79
CA GLU A 40 -8.77 -19.49 15.85
C GLU A 40 -8.53 -20.16 14.50
N ARG A 41 -9.47 -20.07 13.56
CA ARG A 41 -9.46 -20.75 12.27
C ARG A 41 -9.98 -19.85 11.16
N VAL A 42 -9.53 -20.15 9.95
CA VAL A 42 -10.00 -19.56 8.69
C VAL A 42 -10.14 -20.67 7.65
N ASP A 43 -10.87 -20.39 6.57
CA ASP A 43 -11.09 -21.36 5.49
C ASP A 43 -10.03 -21.23 4.40
N SER A 44 -9.47 -20.02 4.22
CA SER A 44 -8.46 -19.74 3.20
C SER A 44 -7.42 -18.76 3.72
N LEU A 45 -6.13 -18.98 3.30
CA LEU A 45 -5.01 -18.07 3.48
C LEU A 45 -4.51 -17.59 2.12
N ILE A 46 -4.62 -16.28 1.87
CA ILE A 46 -4.18 -15.67 0.63
C ILE A 46 -2.99 -14.77 0.93
N LEU A 47 -1.81 -15.18 0.49
CA LEU A 47 -0.56 -14.50 0.78
C LEU A 47 -0.12 -13.60 -0.35
N SER A 48 0.44 -12.45 -0.03
CA SER A 48 1.14 -11.57 -0.98
C SER A 48 2.61 -11.43 -0.64
N ASN A 49 3.44 -11.52 -1.65
CA ASN A 49 4.89 -11.35 -1.59
C ASN A 49 5.43 -11.11 -3.00
N MET A 50 6.42 -10.24 -3.16
CA MET A 50 7.04 -9.96 -4.46
C MET A 50 8.38 -10.67 -4.61
N LEU A 51 9.30 -10.50 -3.65
CA LEU A 51 10.72 -10.73 -3.86
C LEU A 51 11.24 -12.09 -3.39
N ALA A 52 10.47 -12.87 -2.64
CA ALA A 52 10.99 -14.11 -2.01
C ALA A 52 11.56 -15.13 -3.00
N ALA A 53 11.07 -15.18 -4.24
CA ALA A 53 11.62 -16.05 -5.28
C ALA A 53 12.83 -15.44 -6.00
N ALA A 54 12.98 -14.10 -5.97
CA ALA A 54 13.99 -13.36 -6.75
C ALA A 54 15.19 -12.91 -5.91
N THR A 55 15.10 -12.95 -4.58
CA THR A 55 16.15 -12.46 -3.67
C THR A 55 16.60 -13.57 -2.68
N GLY A 56 17.36 -13.18 -1.66
CA GLY A 56 18.01 -14.09 -0.72
C GLY A 56 17.14 -15.12 0.00
N VAL A 57 15.79 -14.97 0.00
CA VAL A 57 14.89 -15.98 0.58
C VAL A 57 14.76 -17.21 -0.31
N ALA A 58 14.75 -17.04 -1.63
CA ALA A 58 14.67 -18.10 -2.66
C ALA A 58 13.55 -19.12 -2.41
N GLN A 59 12.36 -18.69 -1.94
CA GLN A 59 11.26 -19.54 -1.52
C GLN A 59 10.04 -19.41 -2.42
N LEU A 60 9.55 -20.54 -2.93
CA LEU A 60 8.24 -20.68 -3.59
C LEU A 60 7.21 -21.29 -2.63
N ASN A 61 5.95 -21.36 -3.06
CA ASN A 61 4.82 -21.95 -2.32
C ASN A 61 4.61 -21.37 -0.90
N LEU A 62 4.85 -20.07 -0.75
CA LEU A 62 4.79 -19.37 0.54
C LEU A 62 3.43 -19.47 1.23
N GLY A 63 2.32 -19.50 0.48
CA GLY A 63 0.99 -19.66 1.08
C GLY A 63 0.89 -20.91 1.93
N ALA A 64 1.26 -22.07 1.37
CA ALA A 64 1.26 -23.35 2.09
C ALA A 64 2.28 -23.36 3.25
N GLN A 65 3.47 -22.76 3.04
CA GLN A 65 4.50 -22.68 4.07
C GLN A 65 4.04 -21.89 5.29
N VAL A 66 3.43 -20.72 5.08
CA VAL A 66 2.92 -19.86 6.17
C VAL A 66 1.71 -20.52 6.85
N ALA A 67 0.82 -21.17 6.09
CA ALA A 67 -0.30 -21.92 6.67
C ALA A 67 0.21 -23.07 7.57
N ASP A 68 1.20 -23.82 7.12
CA ASP A 68 1.83 -24.88 7.92
C ASP A 68 2.50 -24.33 9.19
N TRP A 69 3.28 -23.25 9.04
CA TRP A 69 3.95 -22.59 10.16
C TRP A 69 2.98 -22.08 11.23
N CYS A 70 1.81 -21.60 10.83
CA CYS A 70 0.77 -21.11 11.72
C CYS A 70 -0.15 -22.22 12.26
N GLY A 71 0.07 -23.48 11.90
CA GLY A 71 -0.80 -24.60 12.29
C GLY A 71 -2.16 -24.63 11.58
N LEU A 72 -2.32 -23.86 10.50
CA LEU A 72 -3.55 -23.77 9.69
C LEU A 72 -3.56 -24.82 8.56
N ARG A 73 -3.26 -26.08 8.90
CA ARG A 73 -3.23 -27.15 7.92
C ARG A 73 -4.61 -27.57 7.46
N GLY A 74 -4.71 -27.96 6.19
CA GLY A 74 -5.95 -28.46 5.59
C GLY A 74 -6.86 -27.38 5.01
N ILE A 75 -6.46 -26.12 5.08
CA ILE A 75 -7.15 -25.00 4.44
C ILE A 75 -6.59 -24.75 3.04
N GLU A 76 -7.33 -24.01 2.22
CA GLU A 76 -6.83 -23.45 0.98
C GLU A 76 -5.75 -22.40 1.28
N ALA A 77 -4.56 -22.51 0.66
CA ALA A 77 -3.49 -21.55 0.86
C ALA A 77 -2.66 -21.34 -0.41
N PHE A 78 -2.58 -20.10 -0.91
CA PHE A 78 -1.83 -19.75 -2.12
C PHE A 78 -1.26 -18.34 -2.08
N LYS A 79 -0.33 -18.05 -3.01
CA LYS A 79 0.30 -16.72 -3.16
C LYS A 79 -0.26 -15.98 -4.37
N VAL A 80 -0.50 -14.67 -4.19
CA VAL A 80 -0.83 -13.71 -5.25
C VAL A 80 0.35 -12.76 -5.45
N GLU A 81 0.67 -12.45 -6.71
CA GLU A 81 1.75 -11.55 -7.08
C GLU A 81 1.28 -10.53 -8.12
N ALA A 82 1.64 -9.27 -7.94
CA ALA A 82 1.49 -8.14 -8.85
C ALA A 82 2.53 -7.05 -8.50
N ALA A 83 3.80 -7.46 -8.34
CA ALA A 83 4.89 -6.63 -7.84
C ALA A 83 4.52 -5.92 -6.53
N CYS A 84 4.79 -4.59 -6.40
CA CYS A 84 4.39 -3.81 -5.22
C CYS A 84 2.86 -3.77 -5.01
N GLY A 85 2.06 -4.10 -6.04
CA GLY A 85 0.59 -4.21 -6.00
C GLY A 85 0.06 -5.54 -5.43
N SER A 86 0.95 -6.48 -5.06
CA SER A 86 0.58 -7.82 -4.60
C SER A 86 -0.36 -7.80 -3.40
N GLY A 87 -0.13 -6.91 -2.42
CA GLY A 87 -0.96 -6.81 -1.22
C GLY A 87 -2.42 -6.44 -1.52
N GLY A 88 -2.63 -5.44 -2.37
CA GLY A 88 -3.96 -5.07 -2.84
C GLY A 88 -4.62 -6.17 -3.67
N SER A 89 -3.83 -6.90 -4.49
CA SER A 89 -4.32 -8.03 -5.29
C SER A 89 -4.77 -9.20 -4.41
N ALA A 90 -3.99 -9.53 -3.37
CA ALA A 90 -4.36 -10.57 -2.41
C ALA A 90 -5.61 -10.19 -1.61
N PHE A 91 -5.71 -8.93 -1.18
CA PHE A 91 -6.92 -8.43 -0.53
C PHE A 91 -8.15 -8.55 -1.43
N ARG A 92 -8.02 -8.18 -2.72
CA ARG A 92 -9.10 -8.35 -3.69
C ARG A 92 -9.48 -9.82 -3.90
N ALA A 93 -8.49 -10.72 -3.95
CA ALA A 93 -8.75 -12.17 -4.06
C ALA A 93 -9.56 -12.69 -2.86
N GLY A 94 -9.17 -12.31 -1.63
CA GLY A 94 -9.91 -12.62 -0.42
C GLY A 94 -11.32 -12.05 -0.41
N LEU A 95 -11.47 -10.79 -0.83
CA LEU A 95 -12.77 -10.14 -0.99
C LEU A 95 -13.69 -10.91 -1.95
N VAL A 96 -13.16 -11.36 -3.08
CA VAL A 96 -13.91 -12.14 -4.07
C VAL A 96 -14.28 -13.51 -3.51
N ALA A 97 -13.35 -14.20 -2.86
CA ALA A 97 -13.59 -15.52 -2.26
C ALA A 97 -14.71 -15.49 -1.20
N VAL A 98 -14.64 -14.53 -0.28
CA VAL A 98 -15.68 -14.34 0.74
C VAL A 98 -16.96 -13.81 0.11
N GLY A 99 -16.88 -12.80 -0.75
CA GLY A 99 -18.05 -12.16 -1.37
C GLY A 99 -18.86 -13.09 -2.28
N SER A 100 -18.21 -14.02 -2.96
CA SER A 100 -18.89 -15.06 -3.79
C SER A 100 -19.52 -16.17 -2.96
N GLY A 101 -19.12 -16.36 -1.71
CA GLY A 101 -19.54 -17.47 -0.87
C GLY A 101 -18.69 -18.73 -1.05
N HIS A 102 -17.56 -18.65 -1.74
CA HIS A 102 -16.64 -19.78 -1.87
C HIS A 102 -16.06 -20.18 -0.51
N VAL A 103 -15.68 -19.20 0.30
CA VAL A 103 -15.28 -19.37 1.69
C VAL A 103 -16.05 -18.39 2.60
N ASP A 104 -16.13 -18.68 3.90
CA ASP A 104 -16.69 -17.76 4.87
C ASP A 104 -15.64 -16.87 5.52
N LEU A 105 -14.46 -17.43 5.79
CA LEU A 105 -13.37 -16.73 6.46
C LEU A 105 -12.10 -16.77 5.59
N ALA A 106 -11.62 -15.60 5.17
CA ALA A 106 -10.36 -15.49 4.45
C ALA A 106 -9.36 -14.66 5.25
N LEU A 107 -8.15 -15.19 5.42
CA LEU A 107 -7.01 -14.50 6.00
C LEU A 107 -6.11 -14.02 4.86
N VAL A 108 -5.98 -12.71 4.71
CA VAL A 108 -5.08 -12.08 3.74
C VAL A 108 -3.81 -11.66 4.44
N VAL A 109 -2.67 -12.18 3.99
CA VAL A 109 -1.35 -11.96 4.60
C VAL A 109 -0.41 -11.35 3.60
N GLY A 110 0.18 -10.21 3.93
CA GLY A 110 1.28 -9.63 3.17
C GLY A 110 2.58 -9.75 3.95
N VAL A 111 3.64 -10.23 3.32
CA VAL A 111 4.96 -10.32 3.93
C VAL A 111 6.06 -10.04 2.92
N GLU A 112 7.07 -9.30 3.35
CA GLU A 112 8.27 -9.08 2.55
C GLU A 112 9.51 -9.03 3.43
N LYS A 113 10.62 -9.60 2.93
CA LYS A 113 11.91 -9.57 3.60
C LYS A 113 13.00 -9.15 2.62
N MET A 114 13.42 -7.91 2.74
CA MET A 114 14.35 -7.25 1.81
C MET A 114 15.77 -7.14 2.38
N SER A 115 15.94 -7.33 3.69
CA SER A 115 17.24 -7.20 4.37
C SER A 115 18.16 -8.41 4.18
N GLN A 116 17.68 -9.54 3.66
CA GLN A 116 18.46 -10.78 3.50
C GLN A 116 19.41 -10.77 2.29
N THR A 117 19.53 -9.65 1.59
CA THR A 117 20.41 -9.53 0.44
C THR A 117 21.09 -8.16 0.40
N THR A 118 22.07 -8.01 -0.47
CA THR A 118 22.80 -6.73 -0.63
C THR A 118 21.92 -5.68 -1.30
N GLY A 119 22.20 -4.40 -1.04
CA GLY A 119 21.48 -3.29 -1.68
C GLY A 119 21.40 -3.39 -3.22
N PRO A 120 22.50 -3.69 -3.94
CA PRO A 120 22.45 -3.94 -5.39
C PRO A 120 21.54 -5.10 -5.78
N ALA A 121 21.53 -6.21 -5.06
CA ALA A 121 20.66 -7.35 -5.36
C ALA A 121 19.18 -7.03 -5.08
N THR A 122 18.89 -6.28 -4.00
CA THR A 122 17.54 -5.77 -3.74
C THR A 122 17.09 -4.84 -4.87
N THR A 123 17.96 -3.94 -5.35
CA THR A 123 17.65 -3.03 -6.47
C THR A 123 17.36 -3.81 -7.75
N ALA A 124 18.16 -4.84 -8.06
CA ALA A 124 17.93 -5.72 -9.20
C ALA A 124 16.61 -6.51 -9.07
N GLY A 125 16.31 -7.02 -7.87
CA GLY A 125 15.03 -7.66 -7.58
C GLY A 125 13.84 -6.73 -7.78
N LEU A 126 13.92 -5.50 -7.32
CA LEU A 126 12.88 -4.49 -7.56
C LEU A 126 12.71 -4.18 -9.05
N ALA A 127 13.79 -4.13 -9.83
CA ALA A 127 13.76 -3.86 -11.26
C ALA A 127 12.98 -4.93 -12.06
N THR A 128 12.79 -6.14 -11.53
CA THR A 128 11.95 -7.18 -12.17
C THR A 128 10.47 -6.79 -12.30
N ALA A 129 10.03 -5.73 -11.63
CA ALA A 129 8.67 -5.19 -11.78
C ALA A 129 8.53 -4.18 -12.94
N ALA A 130 9.60 -3.92 -13.68
CA ALA A 130 9.60 -3.16 -14.93
C ALA A 130 9.59 -4.11 -16.13
N ASP A 131 9.47 -3.58 -17.35
CA ASP A 131 9.63 -4.37 -18.55
C ASP A 131 11.06 -4.92 -18.65
N ALA A 132 11.19 -6.24 -18.80
CA ALA A 132 12.49 -6.90 -18.77
C ALA A 132 13.36 -6.55 -19.98
N ASP A 133 12.76 -6.48 -21.15
CA ASP A 133 13.47 -6.33 -22.43
C ASP A 133 13.76 -4.85 -22.76
N TYR A 134 12.81 -3.96 -22.48
CA TYR A 134 12.87 -2.55 -22.90
C TYR A 134 13.25 -1.60 -21.78
N GLU A 135 13.17 -2.00 -20.50
CA GLU A 135 13.55 -1.17 -19.35
C GLU A 135 14.67 -1.83 -18.54
N ALA A 136 14.43 -2.97 -17.90
CA ALA A 136 15.40 -3.58 -16.99
C ALA A 136 16.73 -3.98 -17.68
N ALA A 137 16.69 -4.47 -18.93
CA ALA A 137 17.88 -4.82 -19.72
C ALA A 137 18.80 -3.63 -19.97
N HIS A 138 18.29 -2.40 -19.95
CA HIS A 138 19.08 -1.17 -20.12
C HIS A 138 19.59 -0.60 -18.80
N GLY A 139 19.29 -1.22 -17.67
CA GLY A 139 19.82 -0.91 -16.34
C GLY A 139 19.18 0.22 -15.54
N PRO A 140 18.07 0.90 -15.96
CA PRO A 140 17.44 1.88 -15.10
C PRO A 140 16.86 1.20 -13.85
N SER A 141 17.14 1.79 -12.69
CA SER A 141 16.48 1.40 -11.44
C SER A 141 15.04 1.94 -11.39
N PHE A 142 14.23 1.44 -10.45
CA PHE A 142 12.89 2.00 -10.22
C PHE A 142 12.92 3.50 -9.89
N VAL A 143 13.97 3.97 -9.18
CA VAL A 143 14.19 5.40 -8.94
C VAL A 143 14.35 6.15 -10.24
N ALA A 144 15.15 5.62 -11.17
CA ALA A 144 15.39 6.25 -12.48
C ALA A 144 14.11 6.33 -13.33
N LEU A 145 13.29 5.26 -13.35
CA LEU A 145 12.02 5.26 -14.07
C LEU A 145 11.06 6.32 -13.51
N ASN A 146 10.97 6.44 -12.19
CA ASN A 146 10.15 7.48 -11.57
C ASN A 146 10.73 8.89 -11.74
N ALA A 147 12.06 9.04 -11.82
CA ALA A 147 12.71 10.30 -12.15
C ALA A 147 12.35 10.78 -13.55
N LEU A 148 12.28 9.88 -14.54
CA LEU A 148 11.82 10.21 -15.89
C LEU A 148 10.37 10.74 -15.88
N ILE A 149 9.47 10.08 -15.13
CA ILE A 149 8.08 10.54 -14.98
C ILE A 149 8.05 11.92 -14.31
N MET A 150 8.79 12.11 -13.21
CA MET A 150 8.82 13.38 -12.48
C MET A 150 9.42 14.51 -13.33
N ARG A 151 10.49 14.25 -14.06
CA ARG A 151 11.10 15.20 -14.99
C ARG A 151 10.10 15.62 -16.08
N ARG A 152 9.39 14.65 -16.65
CA ARG A 152 8.38 14.92 -17.66
C ARG A 152 7.22 15.74 -17.08
N TYR A 153 6.77 15.42 -15.87
CA TYR A 153 5.73 16.16 -15.17
C TYR A 153 6.13 17.61 -14.89
N GLN A 154 7.37 17.83 -14.41
CA GLN A 154 7.91 19.17 -14.21
C GLN A 154 7.98 19.98 -15.52
N TYR A 155 8.38 19.34 -16.61
CA TYR A 155 8.41 19.97 -17.92
C TYR A 155 7.02 20.39 -18.43
N GLU A 156 6.03 19.53 -18.24
CA GLU A 156 4.66 19.79 -18.73
C GLU A 156 3.92 20.85 -17.89
N TYR A 157 4.13 20.86 -16.57
CA TYR A 157 3.31 21.66 -15.66
C TYR A 157 4.07 22.76 -14.92
N GLY A 158 5.38 22.86 -15.10
CA GLY A 158 6.20 23.96 -14.55
C GLY A 158 6.58 23.84 -13.08
N TRP A 159 6.23 22.75 -12.39
CA TRP A 159 6.54 22.52 -10.98
C TRP A 159 8.04 22.36 -10.75
N GLN A 160 8.52 22.85 -9.60
CA GLN A 160 9.90 22.65 -9.16
C GLN A 160 10.00 21.45 -8.22
N HIS A 161 11.20 20.91 -8.04
CA HIS A 161 11.43 19.78 -7.13
C HIS A 161 10.96 20.10 -5.70
N ALA A 162 11.17 21.32 -5.20
CA ALA A 162 10.77 21.75 -3.86
C ALA A 162 9.24 21.65 -3.64
N ASP A 163 8.43 21.76 -4.68
CA ASP A 163 6.96 21.73 -4.59
C ASP A 163 6.42 20.34 -4.20
N PHE A 164 7.27 19.29 -4.29
CA PHE A 164 6.94 17.94 -3.86
C PHE A 164 7.33 17.65 -2.39
N ALA A 165 8.05 18.55 -1.73
CA ALA A 165 8.47 18.39 -0.33
C ALA A 165 7.31 18.11 0.64
N PRO A 166 6.12 18.73 0.51
CA PRO A 166 5.01 18.51 1.42
C PRO A 166 4.58 17.04 1.54
N PHE A 167 4.70 16.22 0.49
CA PHE A 167 4.38 14.79 0.56
C PHE A 167 5.31 14.05 1.52
N SER A 168 6.62 14.30 1.43
CA SER A 168 7.61 13.68 2.30
C SER A 168 7.53 14.22 3.72
N ILE A 169 7.35 15.53 3.90
CA ILE A 169 7.24 16.17 5.22
C ILE A 169 6.02 15.64 5.97
N ASN A 170 4.86 15.55 5.30
CA ASN A 170 3.64 15.00 5.88
C ASN A 170 3.81 13.53 6.29
N ALA A 171 4.39 12.70 5.42
CA ALA A 171 4.63 11.29 5.70
C ALA A 171 5.55 11.11 6.93
N HIS A 172 6.66 11.82 7.00
CA HIS A 172 7.59 11.76 8.13
C HIS A 172 6.97 12.29 9.44
N ALA A 173 6.17 13.36 9.38
CA ALA A 173 5.46 13.88 10.54
C ALA A 173 4.43 12.86 11.09
N ASN A 174 3.74 12.15 10.21
CA ASN A 174 2.80 11.09 10.60
C ASN A 174 3.53 9.86 11.14
N ALA A 175 4.62 9.42 10.50
CA ALA A 175 5.43 8.28 10.93
C ALA A 175 6.05 8.48 12.32
N ALA A 176 6.40 9.71 12.69
CA ALA A 176 6.98 10.03 13.99
C ALA A 176 6.10 9.58 15.17
N ARG A 177 4.79 9.47 14.94
CA ARG A 177 3.79 9.06 15.94
C ARG A 177 3.36 7.59 15.80
N ASN A 178 3.80 6.91 14.73
CA ASN A 178 3.41 5.53 14.45
C ASN A 178 4.48 4.54 14.94
N PRO A 179 4.18 3.67 15.93
CA PRO A 179 5.15 2.67 16.42
C PRO A 179 5.51 1.60 15.39
N PHE A 180 4.72 1.43 14.34
CA PHE A 180 4.99 0.49 13.26
C PHE A 180 5.86 1.07 12.13
N ALA A 181 6.21 2.37 12.21
CA ALA A 181 6.98 3.03 11.17
C ALA A 181 8.49 2.85 11.34
N ARG A 182 9.19 2.66 10.21
CA ARG A 182 10.65 2.53 10.13
C ARG A 182 11.37 3.85 10.42
N LEU A 183 10.91 4.96 9.83
CA LEU A 183 11.54 6.28 9.94
C LEU A 183 10.66 7.20 10.80
N ARG A 184 10.92 7.21 12.11
CA ARG A 184 10.11 7.95 13.09
C ARG A 184 10.68 9.33 13.44
N HIS A 185 11.18 10.04 12.43
CA HIS A 185 11.73 11.38 12.60
C HIS A 185 11.04 12.35 11.65
N PRO A 186 10.46 13.47 12.14
CA PRO A 186 9.99 14.55 11.30
C PRO A 186 11.15 15.13 10.48
N ILE A 187 10.85 15.63 9.30
CA ILE A 187 11.82 16.33 8.45
C ILE A 187 11.31 17.72 8.11
N THR A 188 12.23 18.63 7.81
CA THR A 188 11.98 20.01 7.41
C THR A 188 12.18 20.19 5.91
N GLU A 189 11.65 21.27 5.34
CA GLU A 189 11.91 21.68 3.95
C GLU A 189 13.42 21.81 3.66
N LYS A 190 14.19 22.31 4.64
CA LYS A 190 15.64 22.47 4.52
C LYS A 190 16.35 21.11 4.42
N GLU A 191 15.91 20.12 5.18
CA GLU A 191 16.44 18.74 5.11
C GLU A 191 16.05 18.09 3.79
N TYR A 192 14.81 18.26 3.34
CA TYR A 192 14.37 17.77 2.04
C TYR A 192 15.22 18.38 0.90
N ALA A 193 15.41 19.70 0.89
CA ALA A 193 16.20 20.38 -0.14
C ALA A 193 17.69 19.98 -0.16
N ARG A 194 18.24 19.54 0.98
CA ARG A 194 19.64 19.09 1.12
C ARG A 194 19.83 17.60 0.97
N ALA A 195 18.74 16.84 0.88
CA ALA A 195 18.82 15.40 0.76
C ALA A 195 19.59 15.00 -0.50
N ARG A 196 20.40 13.93 -0.38
CA ARG A 196 21.20 13.42 -1.48
C ARG A 196 20.34 13.08 -2.67
N MET A 197 20.67 13.64 -3.85
CA MET A 197 20.06 13.28 -5.11
C MET A 197 20.43 11.84 -5.47
N ILE A 198 19.43 11.01 -5.75
CA ILE A 198 19.61 9.60 -6.16
C ILE A 198 19.61 9.52 -7.67
N CYS A 199 18.59 10.08 -8.32
CA CYS A 199 18.47 10.20 -9.75
C CYS A 199 17.65 11.46 -10.04
N ASP A 200 18.30 12.52 -10.54
CA ASP A 200 17.65 13.83 -10.73
C ASP A 200 16.36 13.73 -11.57
N PRO A 201 15.19 14.24 -11.05
CA PRO A 201 15.01 15.12 -9.91
C PRO A 201 14.63 14.42 -8.58
N ILE A 202 14.79 13.14 -8.44
CA ILE A 202 14.45 12.39 -7.22
C ILE A 202 15.62 12.37 -6.23
N ASN A 203 15.42 12.91 -5.05
CA ASN A 203 16.33 12.80 -3.92
C ASN A 203 15.97 11.62 -2.99
N LEU A 204 16.79 11.40 -1.95
CA LEU A 204 16.59 10.32 -0.99
C LEU A 204 15.24 10.38 -0.26
N LEU A 205 14.72 11.58 0.03
CA LEU A 205 13.46 11.79 0.74
C LEU A 205 12.23 11.75 -0.18
N ASP A 206 12.44 11.74 -1.51
CA ASP A 206 11.38 11.47 -2.48
C ASP A 206 11.03 9.98 -2.56
N SER A 207 11.96 9.11 -2.17
CA SER A 207 11.84 7.66 -2.28
C SER A 207 11.46 7.01 -0.95
N SER A 208 10.72 5.91 -1.01
CA SER A 208 10.49 5.07 0.16
C SER A 208 11.76 4.28 0.53
N PRO A 209 12.04 4.04 1.83
CA PRO A 209 13.09 3.14 2.26
C PRO A 209 12.67 1.68 2.01
N ILE A 210 13.67 0.82 1.79
CA ILE A 210 13.48 -0.64 1.86
C ILE A 210 13.24 -1.03 3.32
N GLY A 211 12.57 -2.16 3.54
CA GLY A 211 12.34 -2.70 4.89
C GLY A 211 11.62 -4.03 4.83
N ASP A 212 11.77 -4.80 5.90
CA ASP A 212 11.04 -6.05 6.13
C ASP A 212 9.75 -5.72 6.87
N GLY A 213 8.72 -6.53 6.67
CA GLY A 213 7.49 -6.37 7.41
C GLY A 213 6.40 -7.35 6.96
N ALA A 214 5.40 -7.48 7.81
CA ALA A 214 4.21 -8.28 7.54
C ALA A 214 2.97 -7.63 8.12
N ALA A 215 1.86 -7.78 7.40
CA ALA A 215 0.54 -7.38 7.84
C ALA A 215 -0.48 -8.46 7.46
N ALA A 216 -1.54 -8.59 8.25
CA ALA A 216 -2.62 -9.51 7.94
C ALA A 216 -3.98 -8.89 8.27
N VAL A 217 -5.02 -9.27 7.52
CA VAL A 217 -6.41 -8.89 7.79
C VAL A 217 -7.31 -10.12 7.63
N VAL A 218 -8.34 -10.22 8.48
CA VAL A 218 -9.35 -11.27 8.40
C VAL A 218 -10.61 -10.72 7.76
N LEU A 219 -11.09 -11.39 6.71
CA LEU A 219 -12.31 -11.07 5.97
C LEU A 219 -13.40 -12.09 6.26
N ALA A 220 -14.63 -11.60 6.44
CA ALA A 220 -15.81 -12.42 6.64
C ALA A 220 -17.05 -11.77 6.01
N PRO A 221 -18.16 -12.53 5.83
CA PRO A 221 -19.45 -11.91 5.54
C PRO A 221 -19.80 -10.89 6.62
N ALA A 222 -20.28 -9.72 6.21
CA ALA A 222 -20.62 -8.64 7.15
C ALA A 222 -21.69 -9.04 8.17
N SER A 223 -22.52 -10.04 7.84
CA SER A 223 -23.51 -10.63 8.76
C SER A 223 -22.91 -11.41 9.93
N GLN A 224 -21.64 -11.83 9.83
CA GLN A 224 -20.93 -12.51 10.91
C GLN A 224 -20.27 -11.54 11.91
N PHE A 225 -20.23 -10.25 11.59
CA PHE A 225 -19.70 -9.26 12.51
C PHE A 225 -20.61 -9.15 13.74
N ARG A 226 -20.13 -9.69 14.86
CA ARG A 226 -20.77 -9.60 16.17
C ARG A 226 -20.17 -8.43 16.97
N GLY A 227 -20.36 -7.21 16.46
CA GLY A 227 -19.87 -6.01 17.13
C GLY A 227 -20.61 -5.79 18.45
N GLU A 228 -20.18 -6.45 19.51
CA GLU A 228 -20.65 -6.23 20.87
C GLU A 228 -20.10 -4.91 21.44
N GLY A 229 -20.42 -3.79 20.77
CA GLY A 229 -20.21 -2.44 21.30
C GLY A 229 -18.75 -1.93 21.40
N ARG A 230 -17.76 -2.67 20.92
CA ARG A 230 -16.34 -2.27 21.07
C ARG A 230 -15.83 -1.41 19.94
N ARG A 231 -16.22 -1.67 18.69
CA ARG A 231 -15.76 -0.91 17.51
C ARG A 231 -16.78 -0.98 16.36
N PRO A 232 -16.84 0.01 15.46
CA PRO A 232 -17.76 -0.03 14.32
C PRO A 232 -17.37 -1.16 13.37
N ARG A 233 -18.38 -1.68 12.66
CA ARG A 233 -18.16 -2.63 11.57
C ARG A 233 -17.46 -1.91 10.41
N VAL A 234 -16.37 -2.46 9.90
CA VAL A 234 -15.69 -1.94 8.71
C VAL A 234 -16.00 -2.84 7.53
N ILE A 235 -16.69 -2.30 6.54
CA ILE A 235 -17.09 -3.02 5.33
C ILE A 235 -16.29 -2.54 4.11
N VAL A 236 -16.06 -3.45 3.17
CA VAL A 236 -15.48 -3.13 1.86
C VAL A 236 -16.59 -2.64 0.96
N ALA A 237 -16.72 -1.31 0.82
CA ALA A 237 -17.76 -0.67 0.04
C ALA A 237 -17.49 -0.75 -1.48
N GLY A 238 -16.21 -0.71 -1.87
CA GLY A 238 -15.81 -0.80 -3.27
C GLY A 238 -14.39 -1.32 -3.44
N SER A 239 -14.17 -2.04 -4.54
CA SER A 239 -12.85 -2.57 -4.89
C SER A 239 -12.69 -2.59 -6.41
N GLY A 240 -11.78 -1.78 -6.92
CA GLY A 240 -11.42 -1.70 -8.33
C GLY A 240 -10.01 -2.18 -8.61
N ALA A 241 -9.79 -2.73 -9.79
CA ALA A 241 -8.48 -3.14 -10.28
C ALA A 241 -8.36 -2.83 -11.77
N ALA A 242 -7.21 -2.33 -12.20
CA ALA A 242 -6.94 -2.04 -13.60
C ALA A 242 -5.45 -2.16 -13.91
N THR A 243 -5.15 -2.33 -15.17
CA THR A 243 -3.78 -2.35 -15.70
C THR A 243 -3.58 -1.28 -16.76
N ASP A 244 -2.31 -0.90 -16.97
CA ASP A 244 -1.81 -0.09 -18.07
C ASP A 244 -0.53 -0.73 -18.59
N SER A 245 0.12 -0.15 -19.62
CA SER A 245 1.40 -0.65 -20.13
C SER A 245 2.45 -0.76 -19.03
N ILE A 246 3.18 -1.88 -19.01
CA ILE A 246 4.25 -2.10 -18.03
C ILE A 246 5.39 -1.12 -18.27
N ALA A 247 5.87 -1.01 -19.52
CA ALA A 247 6.90 -0.08 -19.91
C ALA A 247 6.36 1.36 -19.99
N ILE A 248 7.11 2.30 -19.42
CA ILE A 248 6.70 3.72 -19.37
C ILE A 248 6.61 4.33 -20.76
N HIS A 249 7.51 3.96 -21.68
CA HIS A 249 7.55 4.51 -23.03
C HIS A 249 6.37 4.09 -23.91
N ASP A 250 5.70 2.97 -23.58
CA ASP A 250 4.49 2.50 -24.27
C ASP A 250 3.21 3.19 -23.78
N ARG A 251 3.29 3.96 -22.70
CA ARG A 251 2.13 4.65 -22.16
C ARG A 251 1.75 5.83 -23.04
N ARG A 252 0.48 5.89 -23.39
CA ARG A 252 -0.07 7.02 -24.14
C ARG A 252 0.19 8.36 -23.45
N GLN A 253 0.21 8.36 -22.12
CA GLN A 253 0.41 9.55 -21.27
C GLN A 253 1.27 9.16 -20.06
N PRO A 254 2.60 9.36 -20.12
CA PRO A 254 3.50 8.97 -19.02
C PRO A 254 3.23 9.69 -17.69
N THR A 255 2.67 10.91 -17.75
CA THR A 255 2.30 11.75 -16.60
C THR A 255 0.86 11.54 -16.13
N TRP A 256 0.24 10.39 -16.48
CA TRP A 256 -1.09 10.03 -16.04
C TRP A 256 -1.19 8.56 -15.66
N LEU A 257 -1.76 8.27 -14.49
CA LEU A 257 -1.97 6.90 -14.04
C LEU A 257 -3.34 6.38 -14.50
N THR A 258 -3.45 5.95 -15.77
CA THR A 258 -4.69 5.43 -16.36
C THR A 258 -5.30 4.28 -15.53
N ALA A 259 -4.45 3.40 -15.01
CA ALA A 259 -4.90 2.30 -14.15
C ALA A 259 -5.46 2.81 -12.81
N ALA A 260 -4.91 3.90 -12.24
CA ALA A 260 -5.45 4.52 -11.02
C ALA A 260 -6.83 5.15 -11.27
N GLU A 261 -6.98 5.88 -12.36
CA GLU A 261 -8.27 6.44 -12.79
C GLU A 261 -9.33 5.33 -12.95
N ARG A 262 -8.99 4.25 -13.65
CA ARG A 262 -9.93 3.15 -13.92
C ARG A 262 -10.29 2.39 -12.64
N SER A 263 -9.30 2.03 -11.81
CA SER A 263 -9.55 1.29 -10.58
C SER A 263 -10.33 2.12 -9.55
N SER A 264 -10.03 3.43 -9.42
CA SER A 264 -10.79 4.30 -8.53
C SER A 264 -12.23 4.51 -9.00
N ARG A 265 -12.47 4.72 -10.30
CA ARG A 265 -13.82 4.80 -10.85
C ARG A 265 -14.65 3.54 -10.61
N GLN A 266 -14.04 2.36 -10.75
CA GLN A 266 -14.71 1.09 -10.42
C GLN A 266 -15.05 1.00 -8.94
N ALA A 267 -14.13 1.40 -8.05
CA ALA A 267 -14.36 1.39 -6.61
C ALA A 267 -15.45 2.40 -6.20
N TYR A 268 -15.42 3.60 -6.73
CA TYR A 268 -16.47 4.62 -6.51
C TYR A 268 -17.85 4.14 -6.97
N ALA A 269 -17.93 3.59 -8.18
CA ALA A 269 -19.20 3.08 -8.74
C ALA A 269 -19.79 1.96 -7.87
N GLN A 270 -18.96 1.05 -7.35
CA GLN A 270 -19.40 -0.03 -6.46
C GLN A 270 -19.86 0.50 -5.10
N ALA A 271 -19.16 1.51 -4.56
CA ALA A 271 -19.47 2.11 -3.28
C ALA A 271 -20.67 3.09 -3.35
N GLY A 272 -21.06 3.55 -4.55
CA GLY A 272 -22.03 4.62 -4.72
C GLY A 272 -21.55 5.98 -4.23
N LEU A 273 -20.24 6.24 -4.35
CA LEU A 273 -19.55 7.41 -3.81
C LEU A 273 -18.78 8.16 -4.91
N GLY A 274 -18.36 9.39 -4.58
CA GLY A 274 -17.40 10.18 -5.35
C GLY A 274 -16.17 10.55 -4.51
N PRO A 275 -15.13 11.14 -5.13
CA PRO A 275 -13.90 11.54 -4.42
C PRO A 275 -14.17 12.55 -3.29
N GLU A 276 -15.19 13.39 -3.42
CA GLU A 276 -15.58 14.38 -2.42
C GLU A 276 -16.10 13.77 -1.11
N GLN A 277 -16.46 12.48 -1.12
CA GLN A 277 -16.98 11.77 0.05
C GLN A 277 -15.90 10.96 0.79
N ILE A 278 -14.69 10.86 0.25
CA ILE A 278 -13.56 10.21 0.91
C ILE A 278 -13.02 11.11 2.01
N ASP A 279 -12.90 10.58 3.22
CA ASP A 279 -12.41 11.31 4.39
C ASP A 279 -10.89 11.31 4.48
N PHE A 280 -10.22 10.20 4.10
CA PHE A 280 -8.76 10.06 4.11
C PHE A 280 -8.31 9.01 3.11
N PHE A 281 -7.01 9.04 2.73
CA PHE A 281 -6.48 8.21 1.67
C PHE A 281 -5.08 7.65 1.99
N GLU A 282 -4.97 6.34 2.17
CA GLU A 282 -3.70 5.63 2.20
C GLU A 282 -3.26 5.31 0.78
N LEU A 283 -2.64 6.29 0.14
CA LEU A 283 -2.17 6.18 -1.24
C LEU A 283 -0.78 5.53 -1.33
N HIS A 284 -0.36 5.17 -2.53
CA HIS A 284 0.93 4.53 -2.77
C HIS A 284 2.03 5.55 -3.08
N ASP A 285 2.55 6.18 -2.05
CA ASP A 285 3.56 7.24 -2.12
C ASP A 285 5.00 6.72 -2.14
N ALA A 286 5.27 5.62 -2.84
CA ALA A 286 6.63 5.08 -2.97
C ALA A 286 7.62 6.13 -3.48
N PHE A 287 7.14 7.07 -4.29
CA PHE A 287 7.83 8.27 -4.75
C PHE A 287 6.90 9.49 -4.64
N SER A 288 7.47 10.69 -4.41
CA SER A 288 6.68 11.93 -4.32
C SER A 288 5.81 12.18 -5.54
N ILE A 289 6.33 11.88 -6.74
CA ILE A 289 5.58 12.00 -7.99
C ILE A 289 4.38 11.06 -8.03
N MET A 290 4.48 9.84 -7.49
CA MET A 290 3.37 8.89 -7.46
C MET A 290 2.23 9.36 -6.56
N ALA A 291 2.54 10.07 -5.47
CA ALA A 291 1.53 10.70 -4.62
C ALA A 291 0.74 11.76 -5.41
N ALA A 292 1.44 12.65 -6.11
CA ALA A 292 0.80 13.69 -6.94
C ALA A 292 -0.11 13.08 -8.02
N LEU A 293 0.41 12.12 -8.79
CA LEU A 293 -0.33 11.45 -9.85
C LEU A 293 -1.53 10.64 -9.35
N SER A 294 -1.41 10.01 -8.17
CA SER A 294 -2.53 9.29 -7.54
C SER A 294 -3.65 10.22 -7.13
N LEU A 295 -3.33 11.39 -6.55
CA LEU A 295 -4.33 12.40 -6.19
C LEU A 295 -5.09 12.91 -7.42
N GLU A 296 -4.39 13.16 -8.52
CA GLU A 296 -5.00 13.58 -9.78
C GLU A 296 -5.87 12.48 -10.40
N ALA A 297 -5.30 11.30 -10.60
CA ALA A 297 -5.99 10.20 -11.28
C ALA A 297 -7.20 9.67 -10.50
N CYS A 298 -7.22 9.83 -9.17
CA CYS A 298 -8.36 9.48 -8.32
C CYS A 298 -9.40 10.61 -8.17
N GLY A 299 -9.20 11.76 -8.82
CA GLY A 299 -10.17 12.86 -8.88
C GLY A 299 -10.11 13.85 -7.72
N PHE A 300 -9.03 13.87 -6.92
CA PHE A 300 -8.86 14.83 -5.83
C PHE A 300 -8.22 16.14 -6.29
N ALA A 301 -7.51 16.13 -7.40
CA ALA A 301 -6.95 17.32 -8.06
C ALA A 301 -7.17 17.25 -9.57
N GLU A 302 -7.19 18.42 -10.20
CA GLU A 302 -7.10 18.50 -11.65
C GLU A 302 -5.72 18.01 -12.12
N ARG A 303 -5.64 17.59 -13.36
CA ARG A 303 -4.41 17.11 -13.96
C ARG A 303 -3.32 18.19 -13.91
N GLY A 304 -2.12 17.83 -13.46
CA GLY A 304 -1.00 18.76 -13.28
C GLY A 304 -1.11 19.62 -12.01
N GLN A 305 -2.04 19.34 -11.10
CA GLN A 305 -2.26 20.12 -9.88
C GLN A 305 -2.01 19.32 -8.58
N GLY A 306 -1.52 18.10 -8.67
CA GLY A 306 -1.25 17.26 -7.49
C GLY A 306 -0.38 17.94 -6.42
N PRO A 307 0.78 18.57 -6.75
CA PRO A 307 1.63 19.22 -5.77
C PRO A 307 0.94 20.37 -5.01
N ARG A 308 0.00 21.06 -5.64
CA ARG A 308 -0.77 22.14 -5.05
C ARG A 308 -1.50 21.70 -3.77
N LEU A 309 -2.06 20.49 -3.75
CA LEU A 309 -2.74 19.98 -2.56
C LEU A 309 -1.80 19.84 -1.35
N GLY A 310 -0.52 19.52 -1.62
CA GLY A 310 0.51 19.51 -0.59
C GLY A 310 0.83 20.91 -0.06
N LEU A 311 1.07 21.87 -0.96
CA LEU A 311 1.41 23.25 -0.64
C LEU A 311 0.29 23.98 0.10
N GLU A 312 -0.98 23.70 -0.20
CA GLU A 312 -2.15 24.27 0.45
C GLU A 312 -2.51 23.57 1.78
N GLY A 313 -1.76 22.53 2.20
CA GLY A 313 -2.04 21.79 3.42
C GLY A 313 -3.28 20.88 3.37
N PHE A 314 -3.84 20.65 2.17
CA PHE A 314 -5.03 19.84 1.96
C PHE A 314 -4.84 18.39 2.42
N ILE A 315 -3.60 17.89 2.32
CA ILE A 315 -3.20 16.51 2.61
C ILE A 315 -2.82 16.26 4.09
N LEU A 316 -2.76 17.30 4.90
CA LEU A 316 -2.35 17.20 6.32
C LEU A 316 -3.39 16.42 7.15
N PRO A 317 -3.04 15.86 8.33
CA PRO A 317 -3.98 15.13 9.19
C PRO A 317 -5.26 15.88 9.53
N THR A 318 -5.20 17.21 9.57
CA THR A 318 -6.35 18.11 9.81
C THR A 318 -6.89 18.76 8.53
N GLY A 319 -6.30 18.43 7.38
CA GLY A 319 -6.72 18.93 6.07
C GLY A 319 -8.02 18.30 5.58
N ARG A 320 -8.43 18.64 4.37
CA ARG A 320 -9.67 18.11 3.79
C ARG A 320 -9.53 16.63 3.45
N LEU A 321 -8.35 16.20 2.97
CA LEU A 321 -8.05 14.82 2.60
C LEU A 321 -6.72 14.40 3.22
N PRO A 322 -6.69 13.99 4.50
CA PRO A 322 -5.49 13.40 5.09
C PRO A 322 -4.96 12.24 4.24
N ILE A 323 -3.66 12.27 3.91
CA ILE A 323 -3.01 11.15 3.20
C ILE A 323 -1.88 10.58 4.04
N SER A 324 -1.51 9.31 3.75
CA SER A 324 -0.36 8.64 4.39
C SER A 324 -0.40 8.82 5.91
N THR A 325 -1.58 8.60 6.51
CA THR A 325 -1.88 8.98 7.91
C THR A 325 -1.01 8.23 8.92
N HIS A 326 -0.45 7.09 8.54
CA HIS A 326 0.47 6.27 9.33
C HIS A 326 1.95 6.43 8.90
N GLY A 327 2.24 7.40 8.01
CA GLY A 327 3.57 7.68 7.52
C GLY A 327 3.80 7.24 6.06
N GLY A 328 2.79 6.65 5.43
CA GLY A 328 2.86 6.19 4.04
C GLY A 328 4.04 5.25 3.77
N LEU A 329 4.34 5.01 2.52
CA LEU A 329 5.47 4.19 2.13
C LEU A 329 6.80 4.92 2.39
N LYS A 330 6.78 6.26 2.34
CA LYS A 330 7.97 7.10 2.52
C LYS A 330 8.62 6.99 3.88
N ALA A 331 7.84 6.87 4.94
CA ALA A 331 8.36 6.90 6.29
C ALA A 331 7.91 5.70 7.14
N ARG A 332 6.67 5.19 6.99
CA ARG A 332 6.30 3.91 7.57
C ARG A 332 7.20 2.80 7.01
N GLY A 333 7.56 2.91 5.73
CA GLY A 333 8.38 1.96 4.99
C GLY A 333 7.59 1.18 3.95
N HIS A 334 8.31 0.51 3.05
CA HIS A 334 7.73 -0.15 1.88
C HIS A 334 8.21 -1.61 1.74
N PRO A 335 7.73 -2.54 2.59
CA PRO A 335 7.88 -3.97 2.35
C PRO A 335 6.97 -4.36 1.17
N VAL A 336 7.54 -4.33 -0.05
CA VAL A 336 6.83 -4.18 -1.34
C VAL A 336 5.58 -5.04 -1.48
N GLY A 337 5.67 -6.37 -1.38
CA GLY A 337 4.53 -7.27 -1.52
C GLY A 337 3.53 -7.20 -0.35
N ALA A 338 3.94 -6.69 0.82
CA ALA A 338 3.07 -6.56 1.99
C ALA A 338 2.33 -5.22 2.03
N THR A 339 2.81 -4.21 1.32
CA THR A 339 2.35 -2.81 1.47
C THR A 339 0.84 -2.65 1.32
N GLY A 340 0.19 -3.31 0.36
CA GLY A 340 -1.25 -3.18 0.17
C GLY A 340 -2.07 -3.72 1.33
N VAL A 341 -1.58 -4.75 2.04
CA VAL A 341 -2.24 -5.27 3.24
C VAL A 341 -2.06 -4.30 4.41
N TYR A 342 -0.87 -3.69 4.57
CA TYR A 342 -0.68 -2.59 5.53
C TYR A 342 -1.66 -1.45 5.28
N GLN A 343 -1.78 -0.97 4.05
CA GLN A 343 -2.69 0.14 3.70
C GLN A 343 -4.14 -0.18 4.09
N VAL A 344 -4.61 -1.39 3.79
CA VAL A 344 -5.96 -1.82 4.17
C VAL A 344 -6.13 -1.89 5.70
N ALA A 345 -5.14 -2.46 6.41
CA ALA A 345 -5.17 -2.54 7.87
C ALA A 345 -5.13 -1.14 8.51
N GLU A 346 -4.34 -0.22 7.98
CA GLU A 346 -4.26 1.17 8.42
C GLU A 346 -5.60 1.91 8.21
N VAL A 347 -6.24 1.72 7.05
CA VAL A 347 -7.59 2.25 6.81
C VAL A 347 -8.60 1.66 7.80
N ALA A 348 -8.57 0.34 8.04
CA ALA A 348 -9.47 -0.29 9.00
C ALA A 348 -9.28 0.27 10.42
N ARG A 349 -8.04 0.45 10.88
CA ARG A 349 -7.73 1.03 12.19
C ARG A 349 -8.23 2.47 12.34
N GLN A 350 -8.14 3.29 11.29
CA GLN A 350 -8.73 4.64 11.29
C GLN A 350 -10.26 4.56 11.47
N LEU A 351 -10.92 3.68 10.71
CA LEU A 351 -12.36 3.50 10.76
C LEU A 351 -12.85 2.90 12.09
N TRP A 352 -12.03 2.12 12.77
CA TRP A 352 -12.30 1.61 14.11
C TRP A 352 -12.09 2.63 15.23
N GLY A 353 -11.42 3.77 14.93
CA GLY A 353 -10.99 4.72 15.94
C GLY A 353 -9.76 4.26 16.74
N GLU A 354 -8.98 3.32 16.20
CA GLU A 354 -7.84 2.66 16.85
C GLU A 354 -6.49 3.09 16.28
N ALA A 355 -6.45 4.20 15.53
CA ALA A 355 -5.20 4.72 14.96
C ALA A 355 -4.33 5.49 15.99
N GLY A 356 -4.78 5.60 17.25
CA GLY A 356 -4.04 6.26 18.32
C GLY A 356 -3.67 7.71 17.99
N PRO A 357 -2.38 8.11 18.16
CA PRO A 357 -1.96 9.49 17.86
C PRO A 357 -2.09 9.89 16.38
N ASN A 358 -2.28 8.91 15.49
CA ASN A 358 -2.46 9.12 14.06
C ASN A 358 -3.94 9.21 13.64
N GLN A 359 -4.88 9.14 14.59
CA GLN A 359 -6.31 9.19 14.30
C GLN A 359 -6.68 10.51 13.60
N VAL A 360 -7.31 10.40 12.43
CA VAL A 360 -7.83 11.57 11.72
C VAL A 360 -9.16 12.02 12.31
N PRO A 361 -9.49 13.33 12.26
CA PRO A 361 -10.73 13.86 12.86
C PRO A 361 -12.02 13.30 12.23
N ARG A 362 -11.97 12.96 10.94
CA ARG A 362 -13.07 12.34 10.21
C ARG A 362 -12.57 11.01 9.64
N ALA A 363 -13.21 9.93 10.06
CA ALA A 363 -12.85 8.57 9.68
C ALA A 363 -14.12 7.72 9.46
N GLY A 364 -15.00 8.16 8.58
CA GLY A 364 -16.18 7.40 8.16
C GLY A 364 -15.93 6.59 6.90
N ILE A 365 -15.19 7.16 5.94
CA ILE A 365 -14.90 6.53 4.63
C ILE A 365 -13.42 6.71 4.32
N GLY A 366 -12.68 5.60 4.22
CA GLY A 366 -11.27 5.58 3.88
C GLY A 366 -11.00 4.88 2.55
N MET A 367 -9.97 5.33 1.86
CA MET A 367 -9.52 4.76 0.60
C MET A 367 -8.09 4.24 0.72
N ALA A 368 -7.81 3.06 0.18
CA ALA A 368 -6.47 2.49 0.03
C ALA A 368 -6.17 2.30 -1.46
N GLN A 369 -4.97 2.67 -1.90
CA GLN A 369 -4.50 2.40 -3.26
C GLN A 369 -3.13 1.76 -3.25
N ASN A 370 -3.00 0.64 -3.97
CA ASN A 370 -1.77 -0.11 -4.08
C ASN A 370 -1.35 -0.20 -5.55
N ILE A 371 -0.08 0.12 -5.83
CA ILE A 371 0.47 0.22 -7.18
C ILE A 371 1.56 -0.83 -7.37
N GLY A 372 1.46 -1.61 -8.46
CA GLY A 372 2.48 -2.52 -8.95
C GLY A 372 3.26 -1.92 -10.11
N GLY A 373 4.59 -2.06 -10.04
CA GLY A 373 5.49 -1.43 -11.00
C GLY A 373 5.39 0.09 -10.94
N SER A 374 5.71 0.77 -12.02
CA SER A 374 5.55 2.23 -12.12
C SER A 374 4.11 2.66 -12.47
N GLY A 375 3.09 1.88 -12.08
CA GLY A 375 1.67 2.14 -12.37
C GLY A 375 1.07 1.17 -13.38
N ALA A 376 1.69 0.00 -13.59
CA ALA A 376 1.23 -1.03 -14.51
C ALA A 376 -0.01 -1.77 -13.99
N THR A 377 -0.07 -2.05 -12.69
CA THR A 377 -1.22 -2.68 -12.02
C THR A 377 -1.62 -1.83 -10.83
N ILE A 378 -2.87 -1.40 -10.76
CA ILE A 378 -3.35 -0.57 -9.64
C ILE A 378 -4.67 -1.11 -9.08
N LEU A 379 -4.67 -1.26 -7.76
CA LEU A 379 -5.85 -1.67 -6.98
C LEU A 379 -6.27 -0.50 -6.10
N THR A 380 -7.56 -0.26 -6.07
CA THR A 380 -8.17 0.77 -5.23
C THR A 380 -9.32 0.16 -4.43
N HIS A 381 -9.28 0.33 -3.11
CA HIS A 381 -10.28 -0.18 -2.18
C HIS A 381 -10.88 0.96 -1.38
N ILE A 382 -12.21 0.97 -1.24
CA ILE A 382 -12.95 1.92 -0.41
C ILE A 382 -13.58 1.12 0.74
N LEU A 383 -13.25 1.52 1.95
CA LEU A 383 -13.80 0.94 3.18
C LEU A 383 -14.63 2.00 3.88
N ARG A 384 -15.69 1.58 4.56
CA ARG A 384 -16.52 2.47 5.37
C ARG A 384 -16.87 1.83 6.72
N ALA A 385 -17.00 2.68 7.74
CA ALA A 385 -17.62 2.32 8.99
C ALA A 385 -19.14 2.13 8.78
N GLY A 386 -19.73 1.04 9.33
CA GLY A 386 -21.14 0.69 9.20
C GLY A 386 -21.87 0.67 10.52
#